data_eddbd991c2e9507dd519cc6b517ac0cc
#
_entry.id   eddbd991c2e9507dd519cc6b517ac0cc
#
_cell.length_a   1.000
_cell.length_b   1.000
_cell.length_c   1.000
_cell.angle_alpha   90.00
_cell.angle_beta   90.00
_cell.angle_gamma   90.00
#
_symmetry.space_group_name_H-M   'P 1'
#
loop_
_entity.id
_entity.type
_entity.pdbx_description
1 polymer ?
#
loop_
_entity_poly.entity_id
_entity_poly.type
_entity_poly.pdbx_seq_one_letter_code
_entity_poly.pdbx_strand_id
1 'polypeptide(L)'
;MDRSKIVEVLPERVANVSSTSYPHQVPGVSGAWDADAFRAGLTVRVTRLSDEQVEFDLVGVDASLANALRRTLIAEVPTVAIEHVYVWTNTSIVQDEVLAHRLGLVPLAVDPSRLTYKTDADANDQNTVVFTLRAECHKGGPAKDPAERYVYASQLEWDPKGDQATAFADRPPRPVCPDIVLAKLAPGQGIEMELHCEKGIGKDHAKFSPVATATYRLLPHIEILAPIPDTLIPKFVACFPDGVIGRGGEHGVHVSDARKDTVSREVLRHPEFRDKVRLGRVQDHFLFSVESTGVYAPDELVPAAVNVLRRKIALLRVALDNVSTSSAS
;
A
#
# COMPACT_ATOMS: atom_id res chain seq x y z
N MET A 1 5.66 22.78 20.60
CA MET A 1 4.91 22.41 19.40
C MET A 1 3.80 23.42 19.18
N ASP A 2 3.54 23.82 17.93
CA ASP A 2 2.49 24.80 17.65
C ASP A 2 1.12 24.17 17.86
N ARG A 3 0.35 24.70 18.81
CA ARG A 3 -0.98 24.18 19.17
C ARG A 3 -2.00 24.28 18.02
N SER A 4 -1.79 25.19 17.07
CA SER A 4 -2.65 25.34 15.90
C SER A 4 -2.65 24.10 14.99
N LYS A 5 -1.58 23.28 15.06
CA LYS A 5 -1.40 22.05 14.31
C LYS A 5 -1.85 20.79 15.05
N ILE A 6 -2.40 20.92 16.25
CA ILE A 6 -2.85 19.77 17.05
C ILE A 6 -4.37 19.67 17.00
N VAL A 7 -4.85 18.55 16.45
CA VAL A 7 -6.25 18.14 16.55
C VAL A 7 -6.44 17.51 17.91
N GLU A 8 -7.32 18.06 18.74
CA GLU A 8 -7.60 17.56 20.07
C GLU A 8 -8.60 16.39 20.03
N VAL A 9 -8.26 15.31 20.72
CA VAL A 9 -9.10 14.10 20.80
C VAL A 9 -9.83 14.09 22.15
N LEU A 10 -11.13 14.31 22.10
CA LEU A 10 -12.04 14.25 23.25
C LEU A 10 -12.68 12.87 23.37
N PRO A 11 -13.38 12.54 24.49
CA PRO A 11 -14.00 11.22 24.68
C PRO A 11 -14.93 10.80 23.55
N GLU A 12 -15.74 11.72 23.02
CA GLU A 12 -16.79 11.42 22.02
C GLU A 12 -16.54 12.10 20.66
N ARG A 13 -15.73 13.14 20.61
CA ARG A 13 -15.51 13.94 19.41
C ARG A 13 -14.05 14.38 19.28
N VAL A 14 -13.73 15.03 18.17
CA VAL A 14 -12.48 15.74 17.91
C VAL A 14 -12.75 17.24 17.94
N ALA A 15 -11.81 18.01 18.42
CA ALA A 15 -11.85 19.46 18.43
C ALA A 15 -10.62 20.04 17.73
N ASN A 16 -10.64 21.35 17.43
CA ASN A 16 -9.58 22.05 16.68
C ASN A 16 -9.32 21.46 15.28
N VAL A 17 -10.38 20.96 14.65
CA VAL A 17 -10.36 20.56 13.25
C VAL A 17 -10.66 21.79 12.40
N SER A 18 -9.97 21.97 11.29
CA SER A 18 -10.32 22.98 10.32
C SER A 18 -11.78 22.78 9.85
N SER A 19 -12.47 23.88 9.55
CA SER A 19 -13.85 23.82 9.04
C SER A 19 -13.94 22.92 7.82
N THR A 20 -14.98 22.09 7.73
CA THR A 20 -15.29 21.29 6.54
C THR A 20 -15.63 22.16 5.33
N SER A 21 -16.15 23.38 5.56
CA SER A 21 -16.46 24.36 4.51
C SER A 21 -15.20 25.08 3.99
N TYR A 22 -14.19 25.19 4.83
CA TYR A 22 -12.92 25.86 4.52
C TYR A 22 -11.78 25.01 5.12
N PRO A 23 -11.43 23.88 4.50
CA PRO A 23 -10.32 23.06 4.96
C PRO A 23 -9.03 23.91 4.98
N HIS A 24 -8.22 23.72 6.03
CA HIS A 24 -6.97 24.44 6.29
C HIS A 24 -7.10 25.87 6.81
N GLN A 25 -8.30 26.38 7.05
CA GLN A 25 -8.46 27.66 7.75
C GLN A 25 -8.41 27.45 9.27
N VAL A 26 -7.31 27.93 9.87
CA VAL A 26 -7.16 28.07 11.32
C VAL A 26 -7.16 29.55 11.65
N PRO A 27 -7.91 30.01 12.66
CA PRO A 27 -7.93 31.42 13.04
C PRO A 27 -6.50 31.94 13.32
N GLY A 28 -6.14 33.04 12.64
CA GLY A 28 -4.82 33.66 12.78
C GLY A 28 -3.71 33.09 11.90
N VAL A 29 -3.99 32.05 11.11
CA VAL A 29 -3.03 31.48 10.14
C VAL A 29 -3.48 31.82 8.72
N SER A 30 -2.56 32.33 7.90
CA SER A 30 -2.82 32.53 6.47
C SER A 30 -2.94 31.20 5.76
N GLY A 31 -4.06 30.97 5.06
CA GLY A 31 -4.26 29.80 4.19
C GLY A 31 -3.71 29.99 2.76
N ALA A 32 -3.01 31.08 2.48
CA ALA A 32 -2.42 31.32 1.17
C ALA A 32 -1.31 30.30 0.89
N TRP A 33 -1.32 29.73 -0.32
CA TRP A 33 -0.29 28.80 -0.76
C TRP A 33 1.05 29.52 -0.92
N ASP A 34 2.07 29.01 -0.21
CA ASP A 34 3.46 29.44 -0.32
C ASP A 34 4.31 28.20 -0.66
N ALA A 35 4.87 28.19 -1.87
CA ALA A 35 5.66 27.08 -2.38
C ALA A 35 7.01 26.93 -1.65
N ASP A 36 7.61 28.02 -1.22
CA ASP A 36 8.90 27.99 -0.56
C ASP A 36 8.75 27.54 0.91
N ALA A 37 7.71 28.02 1.60
CA ALA A 37 7.36 27.54 2.93
C ALA A 37 7.01 26.04 2.90
N PHE A 38 6.28 25.59 1.87
CA PHE A 38 5.97 24.16 1.68
C PHE A 38 7.24 23.32 1.48
N ARG A 39 8.16 23.75 0.60
CA ARG A 39 9.43 23.05 0.37
C ARG A 39 10.31 22.98 1.62
N ALA A 40 10.36 24.07 2.38
CA ALA A 40 11.11 24.11 3.63
C ALA A 40 10.51 23.23 4.73
N GLY A 41 9.18 23.11 4.76
CA GLY A 41 8.45 22.31 5.76
C GLY A 41 8.35 20.82 5.41
N LEU A 42 8.46 20.46 4.13
CA LEU A 42 8.32 19.09 3.67
C LEU A 42 9.52 18.24 4.13
N THR A 43 9.22 17.20 4.89
CA THR A 43 10.24 16.24 5.33
C THR A 43 9.73 14.81 5.14
N VAL A 44 10.58 13.97 4.59
CA VAL A 44 10.35 12.52 4.50
C VAL A 44 11.46 11.83 5.29
N ARG A 45 11.07 10.98 6.25
CA ARG A 45 12.00 10.23 7.07
C ARG A 45 11.62 8.76 7.06
N VAL A 46 12.44 7.92 6.44
CA VAL A 46 12.29 6.47 6.51
C VAL A 46 12.64 5.99 7.91
N THR A 47 11.71 5.29 8.55
CA THR A 47 11.87 4.75 9.91
C THR A 47 12.17 3.27 9.90
N ARG A 48 11.66 2.55 8.91
CA ARG A 48 11.93 1.12 8.70
C ARG A 48 11.89 0.79 7.21
N LEU A 49 12.84 -0.02 6.78
CA LEU A 49 12.86 -0.60 5.43
C LEU A 49 13.23 -2.08 5.55
N SER A 50 12.44 -2.94 4.95
CA SER A 50 12.68 -4.38 4.81
C SER A 50 12.41 -4.79 3.36
N ASP A 51 12.58 -6.06 3.03
CA ASP A 51 12.30 -6.58 1.68
C ASP A 51 10.80 -6.55 1.31
N GLU A 52 9.92 -6.47 2.31
CA GLU A 52 8.47 -6.51 2.11
C GLU A 52 7.77 -5.19 2.45
N GLN A 53 8.36 -4.35 3.32
CA GLN A 53 7.67 -3.20 3.90
C GLN A 53 8.57 -1.98 4.02
N VAL A 54 8.00 -0.80 3.77
CA VAL A 54 8.57 0.49 4.11
C VAL A 54 7.66 1.26 5.06
N GLU A 55 8.24 1.77 6.16
CA GLU A 55 7.59 2.71 7.06
C GLU A 55 8.33 4.04 7.01
N PHE A 56 7.59 5.13 6.87
CA PHE A 56 8.18 6.47 6.81
C PHE A 56 7.24 7.54 7.36
N ASP A 57 7.85 8.61 7.82
CA ASP A 57 7.13 9.82 8.21
C ASP A 57 7.07 10.78 7.03
N LEU A 58 5.89 11.31 6.79
CA LEU A 58 5.65 12.41 5.85
C LEU A 58 5.16 13.61 6.66
N VAL A 59 5.98 14.66 6.71
CA VAL A 59 5.75 15.84 7.57
C VAL A 59 5.64 17.10 6.73
N GLY A 60 4.80 18.03 7.17
CA GLY A 60 4.62 19.33 6.52
C GLY A 60 3.71 19.28 5.29
N VAL A 61 2.89 18.24 5.16
CA VAL A 61 1.91 18.12 4.07
C VAL A 61 0.49 18.13 4.62
N ASP A 62 -0.42 18.44 3.72
CA ASP A 62 -1.85 18.32 3.99
C ASP A 62 -2.36 16.89 3.79
N ALA A 63 -3.45 16.55 4.49
CA ALA A 63 -4.11 15.26 4.40
C ALA A 63 -4.54 14.90 2.96
N SER A 64 -4.84 15.89 2.12
CA SER A 64 -5.21 15.67 0.72
C SER A 64 -4.04 15.07 -0.08
N LEU A 65 -2.83 15.58 0.12
CA LEU A 65 -1.62 15.06 -0.52
C LEU A 65 -1.24 13.68 0.02
N ALA A 66 -1.29 13.50 1.34
CA ALA A 66 -1.03 12.21 1.97
C ALA A 66 -2.02 11.14 1.47
N ASN A 67 -3.31 11.46 1.39
CA ASN A 67 -4.32 10.54 0.88
C ASN A 67 -4.22 10.32 -0.64
N ALA A 68 -3.83 11.34 -1.40
CA ALA A 68 -3.57 11.18 -2.83
C ALA A 68 -2.43 10.17 -3.07
N LEU A 69 -1.33 10.27 -2.31
CA LEU A 69 -0.23 9.31 -2.36
C LEU A 69 -0.70 7.89 -2.03
N ARG A 70 -1.42 7.72 -0.92
CA ARG A 70 -1.96 6.42 -0.51
C ARG A 70 -2.87 5.80 -1.57
N ARG A 71 -3.79 6.58 -2.12
CA ARG A 71 -4.73 6.11 -3.16
C ARG A 71 -4.01 5.77 -4.46
N THR A 72 -3.02 6.56 -4.85
CA THR A 72 -2.20 6.27 -6.04
C THR A 72 -1.42 4.98 -5.89
N LEU A 73 -0.82 4.73 -4.71
CA LEU A 73 -0.14 3.48 -4.39
C LEU A 73 -1.05 2.26 -4.60
N ILE A 74 -2.29 2.31 -4.15
CA ILE A 74 -3.23 1.19 -4.24
C ILE A 74 -3.80 1.01 -5.65
N ALA A 75 -4.16 2.12 -6.31
CA ALA A 75 -5.07 2.09 -7.44
C ALA A 75 -4.45 2.45 -8.80
N GLU A 76 -3.30 3.13 -8.83
CA GLU A 76 -2.84 3.73 -10.08
C GLU A 76 -1.38 3.39 -10.45
N VAL A 77 -0.58 2.88 -9.54
CA VAL A 77 0.76 2.37 -9.88
C VAL A 77 0.57 1.10 -10.71
N PRO A 78 1.12 1.04 -11.94
CA PRO A 78 0.89 -0.09 -12.84
C PRO A 78 1.66 -1.33 -12.41
N THR A 79 1.08 -2.49 -12.63
CA THR A 79 1.73 -3.80 -12.51
C THR A 79 1.39 -4.68 -13.70
N VAL A 80 1.89 -5.91 -13.70
CA VAL A 80 1.55 -6.94 -14.68
C VAL A 80 0.92 -8.11 -13.95
N ALA A 81 -0.22 -8.57 -14.46
CA ALA A 81 -0.92 -9.73 -13.91
C ALA A 81 -1.54 -10.58 -15.03
N ILE A 82 -1.83 -11.84 -14.74
CA ILE A 82 -2.52 -12.74 -15.68
C ILE A 82 -3.93 -12.19 -15.92
N GLU A 83 -4.23 -11.91 -17.20
CA GLU A 83 -5.52 -11.36 -17.63
C GLU A 83 -6.35 -12.40 -18.38
N HIS A 84 -5.74 -13.11 -19.34
CA HIS A 84 -6.40 -14.14 -20.11
C HIS A 84 -5.78 -15.51 -19.85
N VAL A 85 -6.65 -16.52 -19.70
CA VAL A 85 -6.26 -17.93 -19.48
C VAL A 85 -6.86 -18.76 -20.58
N TYR A 86 -6.02 -19.39 -21.40
CA TYR A 86 -6.40 -20.34 -22.43
C TYR A 86 -6.25 -21.74 -21.88
N VAL A 87 -7.36 -22.45 -21.70
CA VAL A 87 -7.40 -23.77 -21.09
C VAL A 87 -7.38 -24.83 -22.21
N TRP A 88 -6.30 -25.59 -22.30
CA TRP A 88 -6.20 -26.74 -23.19
C TRP A 88 -6.75 -27.99 -22.53
N THR A 89 -6.40 -28.21 -21.28
CA THR A 89 -6.85 -29.37 -20.50
C THR A 89 -7.01 -28.95 -19.03
N ASN A 90 -8.16 -29.31 -18.45
CA ASN A 90 -8.39 -29.25 -17.02
C ASN A 90 -9.26 -30.41 -16.61
N THR A 91 -8.64 -31.44 -16.07
CA THR A 91 -9.35 -32.63 -15.52
C THR A 91 -9.35 -32.62 -13.99
N SER A 92 -8.96 -31.50 -13.38
CA SER A 92 -9.02 -31.31 -11.94
C SER A 92 -10.47 -31.16 -11.44
N ILE A 93 -10.63 -31.19 -10.13
CA ILE A 93 -11.92 -30.87 -9.47
C ILE A 93 -12.24 -29.37 -9.49
N VAL A 94 -11.25 -28.51 -9.74
CA VAL A 94 -11.41 -27.03 -9.74
C VAL A 94 -11.96 -26.60 -11.09
N GLN A 95 -13.05 -25.85 -11.10
CA GLN A 95 -13.64 -25.29 -12.31
C GLN A 95 -12.71 -24.29 -12.98
N ASP A 96 -12.78 -24.17 -14.32
CA ASP A 96 -11.87 -23.33 -15.11
C ASP A 96 -11.87 -21.87 -14.65
N GLU A 97 -13.04 -21.28 -14.42
CA GLU A 97 -13.17 -19.88 -14.00
C GLU A 97 -12.61 -19.66 -12.59
N VAL A 98 -12.72 -20.63 -11.69
CA VAL A 98 -12.15 -20.55 -10.35
C VAL A 98 -10.64 -20.63 -10.42
N LEU A 99 -10.10 -21.52 -11.24
CA LEU A 99 -8.66 -21.67 -11.44
C LEU A 99 -8.07 -20.43 -12.12
N ALA A 100 -8.73 -19.90 -13.15
CA ALA A 100 -8.34 -18.67 -13.84
C ALA A 100 -8.33 -17.46 -12.89
N HIS A 101 -9.34 -17.32 -12.03
CA HIS A 101 -9.37 -16.29 -11.02
C HIS A 101 -8.21 -16.41 -10.02
N ARG A 102 -7.90 -17.62 -9.56
CA ARG A 102 -6.76 -17.87 -8.66
C ARG A 102 -5.42 -17.54 -9.32
N LEU A 103 -5.25 -17.94 -10.59
CA LEU A 103 -4.06 -17.62 -11.38
C LEU A 103 -3.89 -16.10 -11.55
N GLY A 104 -4.98 -15.38 -11.82
CA GLY A 104 -4.96 -13.92 -11.92
C GLY A 104 -4.48 -13.21 -10.66
N LEU A 105 -4.68 -13.81 -9.47
CA LEU A 105 -4.25 -13.26 -8.18
C LEU A 105 -2.79 -13.58 -7.80
N VAL A 106 -2.07 -14.39 -8.59
CA VAL A 106 -0.65 -14.66 -8.37
C VAL A 106 0.17 -13.42 -8.69
N PRO A 107 0.91 -12.84 -7.75
CA PRO A 107 1.77 -11.69 -8.03
C PRO A 107 2.96 -12.12 -8.89
N LEU A 108 3.22 -11.36 -9.95
CA LEU A 108 4.29 -11.62 -10.92
C LEU A 108 5.38 -10.55 -10.81
N ALA A 109 6.61 -10.96 -10.66
CA ALA A 109 7.78 -10.10 -10.71
C ALA A 109 8.13 -9.79 -12.18
N VAL A 110 7.41 -8.84 -12.77
CA VAL A 110 7.59 -8.34 -14.13
C VAL A 110 7.69 -6.82 -14.09
N ASP A 111 8.73 -6.25 -14.70
CA ASP A 111 8.87 -4.80 -14.78
C ASP A 111 7.84 -4.19 -15.75
N PRO A 112 6.83 -3.46 -15.26
CA PRO A 112 5.79 -2.92 -16.12
C PRO A 112 6.27 -1.74 -16.99
N SER A 113 7.44 -1.19 -16.74
CA SER A 113 8.01 -0.10 -17.57
C SER A 113 8.42 -0.59 -18.96
N ARG A 114 8.70 -1.89 -19.10
CA ARG A 114 9.08 -2.55 -20.35
C ARG A 114 7.90 -2.95 -21.22
N LEU A 115 6.67 -2.76 -20.71
CA LEU A 115 5.46 -3.10 -21.42
C LEU A 115 4.59 -1.87 -21.66
N THR A 116 3.93 -1.86 -22.81
CA THR A 116 2.87 -0.91 -23.12
C THR A 116 1.52 -1.42 -22.61
N TYR A 117 0.56 -0.52 -22.42
CA TYR A 117 -0.82 -0.95 -22.17
C TYR A 117 -1.40 -1.57 -23.45
N LYS A 118 -2.04 -2.72 -23.30
CA LYS A 118 -2.85 -3.29 -24.36
C LYS A 118 -4.21 -2.59 -24.34
N THR A 119 -4.45 -1.76 -25.35
CA THR A 119 -5.76 -1.20 -25.64
C THR A 119 -6.52 -2.17 -26.57
N ASP A 120 -7.08 -1.74 -27.68
CA ASP A 120 -7.78 -2.61 -28.63
C ASP A 120 -6.84 -3.37 -29.60
N ALA A 121 -5.56 -3.43 -29.31
CA ALA A 121 -4.55 -4.10 -30.14
C ALA A 121 -4.44 -5.59 -29.83
N ASP A 122 -4.00 -6.37 -30.82
CA ASP A 122 -3.67 -7.77 -30.65
C ASP A 122 -2.50 -7.97 -29.67
N ALA A 123 -2.44 -9.14 -29.04
CA ALA A 123 -1.32 -9.54 -28.20
C ALA A 123 0.00 -9.56 -28.99
N ASN A 124 1.00 -8.90 -28.49
CA ASN A 124 2.35 -8.86 -29.06
C ASN A 124 3.42 -8.86 -27.95
N ASP A 125 4.67 -8.94 -28.32
CA ASP A 125 5.81 -8.99 -27.41
C ASP A 125 6.02 -7.71 -26.58
N GLN A 126 5.42 -6.57 -26.97
CA GLN A 126 5.51 -5.30 -26.26
C GLN A 126 4.37 -5.08 -25.24
N ASN A 127 3.27 -5.81 -25.33
CA ASN A 127 2.11 -5.60 -24.48
C ASN A 127 1.67 -6.83 -23.69
N THR A 128 2.18 -8.03 -24.02
CA THR A 128 1.76 -9.28 -23.40
C THR A 128 2.96 -10.17 -23.08
N VAL A 129 3.02 -10.66 -21.84
CA VAL A 129 3.97 -11.69 -21.40
C VAL A 129 3.23 -13.01 -21.26
N VAL A 130 3.80 -14.09 -21.79
CA VAL A 130 3.15 -15.39 -21.81
C VAL A 130 3.81 -16.32 -20.80
N PHE A 131 2.98 -17.01 -20.00
CA PHE A 131 3.39 -18.16 -19.19
C PHE A 131 2.63 -19.40 -19.64
N THR A 132 3.23 -20.55 -19.43
CA THR A 132 2.60 -21.85 -19.58
C THR A 132 2.54 -22.57 -18.24
N LEU A 133 1.47 -23.33 -18.03
CA LEU A 133 1.30 -24.20 -16.87
C LEU A 133 1.00 -25.61 -17.36
N ARG A 134 1.87 -26.55 -17.00
CA ARG A 134 1.68 -27.98 -17.26
C ARG A 134 1.90 -28.76 -15.99
N ALA A 135 0.88 -29.43 -15.51
CA ALA A 135 0.95 -30.25 -14.31
C ALA A 135 0.09 -31.53 -14.49
N GLU A 136 0.64 -32.68 -14.16
CA GLU A 136 -0.04 -33.95 -14.25
C GLU A 136 0.27 -34.82 -13.02
N CYS A 137 -0.74 -35.45 -12.47
CA CYS A 137 -0.59 -36.44 -11.40
C CYS A 137 -0.80 -37.84 -11.98
N HIS A 138 0.28 -38.60 -12.14
CA HIS A 138 0.26 -39.91 -12.80
C HIS A 138 -0.53 -41.01 -12.03
N LYS A 139 -1.23 -41.87 -12.78
CA LYS A 139 -1.87 -43.09 -12.25
C LYS A 139 -0.79 -44.16 -12.04
N GLY A 140 -0.68 -44.70 -10.83
CA GLY A 140 0.03 -45.97 -10.61
C GLY A 140 1.36 -45.92 -9.88
N GLY A 141 1.80 -44.79 -9.38
CA GLY A 141 2.81 -44.77 -8.33
C GLY A 141 2.12 -44.76 -6.95
N PRO A 142 2.64 -45.46 -5.92
CA PRO A 142 2.32 -44.98 -4.59
C PRO A 142 2.70 -43.51 -4.61
N ALA A 143 1.75 -42.61 -4.33
CA ALA A 143 2.05 -41.18 -4.17
C ALA A 143 3.10 -41.09 -3.06
N LYS A 144 4.38 -41.26 -3.42
CA LYS A 144 5.50 -41.32 -2.48
C LYS A 144 5.72 -40.00 -1.84
N ASP A 145 5.26 -38.95 -2.53
CA ASP A 145 5.32 -37.59 -1.99
C ASP A 145 3.95 -36.89 -2.12
N PRO A 146 3.34 -36.47 -1.01
CA PRO A 146 2.16 -35.62 -1.04
C PRO A 146 2.37 -34.35 -1.90
N ALA A 147 3.61 -33.91 -2.10
CA ALA A 147 3.99 -32.75 -2.91
C ALA A 147 3.63 -32.94 -4.40
N GLU A 148 3.69 -34.16 -4.95
CA GLU A 148 3.32 -34.44 -6.35
C GLU A 148 1.85 -34.17 -6.70
N ARG A 149 1.01 -33.98 -5.67
CA ARG A 149 -0.41 -33.64 -5.85
C ARG A 149 -0.71 -32.16 -5.93
N TYR A 150 0.23 -31.33 -5.48
CA TYR A 150 0.02 -29.88 -5.45
C TYR A 150 0.61 -29.23 -6.69
N VAL A 151 -0.18 -28.38 -7.31
CA VAL A 151 0.29 -27.49 -8.38
C VAL A 151 0.63 -26.16 -7.75
N TYR A 152 1.89 -25.76 -7.85
CA TYR A 152 2.41 -24.53 -7.27
C TYR A 152 2.65 -23.45 -8.33
N ALA A 153 2.68 -22.20 -7.90
CA ALA A 153 3.03 -21.07 -8.77
C ALA A 153 4.44 -21.20 -9.36
N SER A 154 5.37 -21.92 -8.71
CA SER A 154 6.70 -22.24 -9.24
C SER A 154 6.70 -23.04 -10.54
N GLN A 155 5.58 -23.68 -10.88
CA GLN A 155 5.41 -24.45 -12.13
C GLN A 155 4.94 -23.55 -13.30
N LEU A 156 4.74 -22.25 -13.07
CA LEU A 156 4.51 -21.31 -14.15
C LEU A 156 5.82 -21.05 -14.89
N GLU A 157 5.89 -21.49 -16.12
CA GLU A 157 7.07 -21.34 -16.99
C GLU A 157 6.86 -20.17 -17.93
N TRP A 158 7.80 -19.20 -17.91
CA TRP A 158 7.78 -18.07 -18.81
C TRP A 158 8.15 -18.52 -20.23
N ASP A 159 7.32 -18.17 -21.22
CA ASP A 159 7.52 -18.43 -22.63
C ASP A 159 7.78 -17.11 -23.36
N PRO A 160 9.06 -16.70 -23.53
CA PRO A 160 9.42 -15.42 -24.13
C PRO A 160 9.00 -15.35 -25.61
N LYS A 161 8.26 -14.31 -25.98
CA LYS A 161 7.86 -14.02 -27.36
C LYS A 161 8.70 -12.87 -27.93
N GLY A 162 9.02 -12.93 -29.22
CA GLY A 162 9.79 -11.90 -29.89
C GLY A 162 11.12 -11.59 -29.20
N ASP A 163 11.35 -10.31 -28.92
CA ASP A 163 12.59 -9.82 -28.31
C ASP A 163 12.59 -9.86 -26.76
N GLN A 164 11.56 -10.44 -26.12
CA GLN A 164 11.41 -10.46 -24.66
C GLN A 164 12.58 -11.16 -23.94
N ALA A 165 13.14 -12.23 -24.52
CA ALA A 165 14.30 -12.92 -23.94
C ALA A 165 15.49 -11.97 -23.73
N THR A 166 15.68 -11.02 -24.62
CA THR A 166 16.74 -9.99 -24.51
C THR A 166 16.29 -8.85 -23.59
N ALA A 167 15.06 -8.38 -23.76
CA ALA A 167 14.52 -7.27 -23.00
C ALA A 167 14.43 -7.53 -21.47
N PHE A 168 14.18 -8.78 -21.07
CA PHE A 168 14.09 -9.21 -19.67
C PHE A 168 15.27 -10.06 -19.19
N ALA A 169 16.40 -10.05 -19.92
CA ALA A 169 17.57 -10.89 -19.60
C ALA A 169 18.13 -10.66 -18.18
N ASP A 170 18.09 -9.42 -17.70
CA ASP A 170 18.55 -9.02 -16.36
C ASP A 170 17.56 -9.40 -15.23
N ARG A 171 16.24 -9.43 -15.53
CA ARG A 171 15.19 -9.72 -14.56
C ARG A 171 14.06 -10.50 -15.25
N PRO A 172 14.22 -11.81 -15.45
CA PRO A 172 13.24 -12.64 -16.12
C PRO A 172 11.89 -12.65 -15.39
N PRO A 173 10.75 -12.59 -16.11
CA PRO A 173 9.43 -12.76 -15.57
C PRO A 173 9.27 -14.04 -14.74
N ARG A 174 8.74 -13.93 -13.53
CA ARG A 174 8.52 -15.07 -12.63
C ARG A 174 7.45 -14.75 -11.59
N PRO A 175 6.79 -15.77 -10.98
CA PRO A 175 5.99 -15.57 -9.78
C PRO A 175 6.84 -14.99 -8.63
N VAL A 176 6.27 -14.07 -7.86
CA VAL A 176 6.92 -13.52 -6.65
C VAL A 176 7.02 -14.59 -5.57
N CYS A 177 5.89 -15.29 -5.30
CA CYS A 177 5.79 -16.33 -4.29
C CYS A 177 5.65 -17.70 -5.00
N PRO A 178 6.73 -18.50 -5.08
CA PRO A 178 6.74 -19.76 -5.80
C PRO A 178 5.91 -20.84 -5.13
N ASP A 179 5.63 -20.74 -3.84
CA ASP A 179 4.95 -21.69 -2.97
C ASP A 179 3.42 -21.55 -2.92
N ILE A 180 2.85 -20.60 -3.68
CA ILE A 180 1.38 -20.46 -3.80
C ILE A 180 0.81 -21.72 -4.42
N VAL A 181 -0.10 -22.39 -3.69
CA VAL A 181 -0.84 -23.55 -4.19
C VAL A 181 -1.95 -23.10 -5.14
N LEU A 182 -1.88 -23.49 -6.40
CA LEU A 182 -2.88 -23.19 -7.42
C LEU A 182 -4.03 -24.20 -7.40
N ALA A 183 -3.67 -25.49 -7.40
CA ALA A 183 -4.62 -26.60 -7.37
C ALA A 183 -4.04 -27.80 -6.64
N LYS A 184 -4.91 -28.79 -6.36
CA LYS A 184 -4.54 -30.11 -5.87
C LYS A 184 -5.13 -31.16 -6.81
N LEU A 185 -4.29 -32.00 -7.41
CA LEU A 185 -4.66 -33.02 -8.36
C LEU A 185 -4.83 -34.38 -7.69
N ALA A 186 -5.80 -35.15 -8.16
CA ALA A 186 -5.91 -36.59 -7.90
C ALA A 186 -5.14 -37.37 -8.97
N PRO A 187 -4.76 -38.64 -8.70
CA PRO A 187 -4.07 -39.49 -9.67
C PRO A 187 -4.84 -39.60 -10.99
N GLY A 188 -4.18 -39.29 -12.11
CA GLY A 188 -4.73 -39.26 -13.46
C GLY A 188 -5.40 -37.95 -13.83
N GLN A 189 -5.30 -36.90 -13.00
CA GLN A 189 -5.73 -35.57 -13.36
C GLN A 189 -4.55 -34.73 -13.86
N GLY A 190 -4.83 -33.80 -14.76
CA GLY A 190 -3.86 -32.88 -15.33
C GLY A 190 -4.46 -31.52 -15.64
N ILE A 191 -3.59 -30.53 -15.72
CA ILE A 191 -3.88 -29.15 -16.10
C ILE A 191 -2.85 -28.74 -17.16
N GLU A 192 -3.32 -28.21 -18.29
CA GLU A 192 -2.48 -27.57 -19.31
C GLU A 192 -3.15 -26.27 -19.76
N MET A 193 -2.42 -25.16 -19.60
CA MET A 193 -2.94 -23.82 -19.84
C MET A 193 -1.84 -22.90 -20.40
N GLU A 194 -2.27 -21.91 -21.18
CA GLU A 194 -1.46 -20.75 -21.60
C GLU A 194 -2.04 -19.48 -20.96
N LEU A 195 -1.17 -18.64 -20.40
CA LEU A 195 -1.53 -17.52 -19.55
C LEU A 195 -0.95 -16.24 -20.14
N HIS A 196 -1.81 -15.32 -20.55
CA HIS A 196 -1.41 -14.03 -21.06
C HIS A 196 -1.48 -12.98 -19.96
N CYS A 197 -0.34 -12.37 -19.68
CA CYS A 197 -0.17 -11.36 -18.65
C CYS A 197 -0.08 -9.99 -19.32
N GLU A 198 -0.88 -9.06 -18.80
CA GLU A 198 -0.99 -7.71 -19.35
C GLU A 198 -0.72 -6.66 -18.27
N LYS A 199 -0.34 -5.45 -18.71
CA LYS A 199 -0.14 -4.31 -17.84
C LYS A 199 -1.48 -3.68 -17.48
N GLY A 200 -1.74 -3.49 -16.20
CA GLY A 200 -2.96 -2.88 -15.68
C GLY A 200 -2.71 -2.07 -14.42
N ILE A 201 -3.77 -1.53 -13.85
CA ILE A 201 -3.77 -0.72 -12.64
C ILE A 201 -4.79 -1.23 -11.63
N GLY A 202 -4.53 -1.01 -10.35
CA GLY A 202 -5.39 -1.46 -9.26
C GLY A 202 -6.82 -0.91 -9.30
N LYS A 203 -7.04 0.20 -10.03
CA LYS A 203 -8.37 0.76 -10.25
C LYS A 203 -9.26 -0.15 -11.09
N ASP A 204 -8.68 -0.88 -12.04
CA ASP A 204 -9.42 -1.79 -12.93
C ASP A 204 -9.73 -3.10 -12.20
N HIS A 205 -8.72 -3.68 -11.55
CA HIS A 205 -8.87 -4.88 -10.73
C HIS A 205 -7.79 -4.94 -9.65
N ALA A 206 -8.14 -5.41 -8.44
CA ALA A 206 -7.22 -5.48 -7.29
C ALA A 206 -5.97 -6.35 -7.55
N LYS A 207 -6.00 -7.30 -8.49
CA LYS A 207 -4.83 -8.10 -8.89
C LYS A 207 -3.65 -7.28 -9.40
N PHE A 208 -3.92 -6.07 -9.90
CA PHE A 208 -2.90 -5.13 -10.35
C PHE A 208 -2.40 -4.19 -9.25
N SER A 209 -2.90 -4.30 -8.01
CA SER A 209 -2.37 -3.51 -6.92
C SER A 209 -0.95 -3.96 -6.54
N PRO A 210 0.05 -3.06 -6.56
CA PRO A 210 1.42 -3.42 -6.18
C PRO A 210 1.61 -3.50 -4.67
N VAL A 211 0.61 -3.11 -3.89
CA VAL A 211 0.66 -3.07 -2.44
C VAL A 211 -0.39 -4.00 -1.84
N ALA A 212 0.01 -4.77 -0.83
CA ALA A 212 -0.89 -5.54 0.01
C ALA A 212 -1.61 -4.60 0.99
N THR A 213 -0.86 -3.64 1.53
CA THR A 213 -1.36 -2.63 2.46
C THR A 213 -0.67 -1.30 2.19
N ALA A 214 -1.43 -0.22 2.06
CA ALA A 214 -0.91 1.14 2.10
C ALA A 214 -1.80 1.98 3.03
N THR A 215 -1.27 2.31 4.19
CA THR A 215 -1.99 3.03 5.24
C THR A 215 -1.17 4.18 5.78
N TYR A 216 -1.86 5.14 6.36
CA TYR A 216 -1.22 6.13 7.23
C TYR A 216 -2.08 6.42 8.45
N ARG A 217 -1.44 6.93 9.49
CA ARG A 217 -2.09 7.54 10.65
C ARG A 217 -1.37 8.82 11.00
N LEU A 218 -2.07 9.74 11.65
CA LEU A 218 -1.45 10.94 12.19
C LEU A 218 -0.62 10.60 13.44
N LEU A 219 0.50 11.30 13.63
CA LEU A 219 1.32 11.14 14.83
C LEU A 219 0.49 11.49 16.07
N PRO A 220 0.32 10.56 17.03
CA PRO A 220 -0.34 10.85 18.30
C PRO A 220 0.43 11.90 19.10
N HIS A 221 -0.30 12.76 19.80
CA HIS A 221 0.23 13.75 20.73
C HIS A 221 -0.41 13.57 22.10
N ILE A 222 0.41 13.42 23.13
CA ILE A 222 0.00 13.24 24.50
C ILE A 222 0.64 14.34 25.34
N GLU A 223 -0.17 15.17 25.97
CA GLU A 223 0.29 16.26 26.84
C GLU A 223 -0.17 15.96 28.26
N ILE A 224 0.76 15.86 29.22
CA ILE A 224 0.46 15.68 30.63
C ILE A 224 0.36 17.07 31.24
N LEU A 225 -0.82 17.44 31.74
CA LEU A 225 -1.14 18.79 32.20
C LEU A 225 -0.90 19.01 33.70
N ALA A 226 -1.00 17.93 34.48
CA ALA A 226 -0.90 18.01 35.94
C ALA A 226 -0.30 16.71 36.52
N PRO A 227 0.30 16.74 37.71
CA PRO A 227 0.88 15.58 38.36
C PRO A 227 -0.13 14.46 38.57
N ILE A 228 0.29 13.22 38.32
CA ILE A 228 -0.46 12.01 38.58
C ILE A 228 -0.08 11.50 39.98
N PRO A 229 -1.04 11.31 40.91
CA PRO A 229 -0.76 10.74 42.21
C PRO A 229 -0.12 9.36 42.13
N ASP A 230 0.89 9.08 42.94
CA ASP A 230 1.65 7.83 42.93
C ASP A 230 0.76 6.57 42.97
N THR A 231 -0.35 6.63 43.73
CA THR A 231 -1.33 5.53 43.81
C THR A 231 -2.05 5.24 42.50
N LEU A 232 -2.15 6.25 41.60
CA LEU A 232 -2.86 6.16 40.33
C LEU A 232 -1.90 5.95 39.11
N ILE A 233 -0.57 6.06 39.30
CA ILE A 233 0.41 5.85 38.23
C ILE A 233 0.24 4.49 37.55
N PRO A 234 0.12 3.35 38.25
CA PRO A 234 -0.06 2.06 37.60
C PRO A 234 -1.30 2.00 36.70
N LYS A 235 -2.40 2.60 37.17
CA LYS A 235 -3.66 2.66 36.43
C LYS A 235 -3.53 3.58 35.20
N PHE A 236 -2.87 4.72 35.35
CA PHE A 236 -2.63 5.65 34.24
C PHE A 236 -1.80 5.01 33.14
N VAL A 237 -0.69 4.35 33.50
CA VAL A 237 0.17 3.64 32.52
C VAL A 237 -0.60 2.54 31.80
N ALA A 238 -1.46 1.79 32.51
CA ALA A 238 -2.26 0.72 31.93
C ALA A 238 -3.35 1.22 30.94
N CYS A 239 -3.65 2.52 30.91
CA CYS A 239 -4.53 3.11 29.89
C CYS A 239 -3.89 3.25 28.51
N PHE A 240 -2.58 3.05 28.40
CA PHE A 240 -1.82 3.17 27.16
C PHE A 240 -1.13 1.87 26.82
N PRO A 241 -0.81 1.64 25.53
CA PRO A 241 0.05 0.53 25.13
C PRO A 241 1.42 0.59 25.79
N ASP A 242 2.06 -0.56 25.92
CA ASP A 242 3.38 -0.69 26.52
C ASP A 242 4.43 0.20 25.82
N GLY A 243 5.18 0.94 26.61
CA GLY A 243 6.25 1.84 26.17
C GLY A 243 5.79 3.23 25.69
N VAL A 244 4.50 3.56 25.76
CA VAL A 244 3.99 4.91 25.49
C VAL A 244 4.29 5.84 26.66
N ILE A 245 3.98 5.40 27.87
CA ILE A 245 4.15 6.16 29.10
C ILE A 245 5.25 5.51 29.98
N GLY A 246 6.24 6.32 30.35
CA GLY A 246 7.28 5.95 31.31
C GLY A 246 6.95 6.50 32.69
N ARG A 247 7.49 5.84 33.75
CA ARG A 247 7.41 6.33 35.13
C ARG A 247 8.52 7.35 35.39
N GLY A 248 8.23 8.33 36.23
CA GLY A 248 9.15 9.41 36.60
C GLY A 248 8.90 10.70 35.81
N GLY A 249 9.72 11.72 36.06
CA GLY A 249 9.54 13.06 35.50
C GLY A 249 8.75 14.01 36.38
N GLU A 250 8.50 15.23 35.90
CA GLU A 250 7.88 16.34 36.67
C GLU A 250 6.48 16.01 37.17
N HIS A 251 5.73 15.18 36.43
CA HIS A 251 4.34 14.82 36.74
C HIS A 251 4.19 13.38 37.29
N GLY A 252 5.31 12.74 37.73
CA GLY A 252 5.33 11.34 38.16
C GLY A 252 5.34 10.34 37.00
N VAL A 253 5.00 10.79 35.80
CA VAL A 253 5.03 10.06 34.53
C VAL A 253 5.49 10.97 33.39
N HIS A 254 5.99 10.38 32.32
CA HIS A 254 6.38 11.11 31.10
C HIS A 254 6.01 10.31 29.84
N VAL A 255 5.85 10.99 28.73
CA VAL A 255 5.61 10.35 27.43
C VAL A 255 6.95 9.86 26.89
N SER A 256 7.13 8.56 26.80
CA SER A 256 8.34 7.92 26.29
C SER A 256 8.33 7.80 24.76
N ASP A 257 7.24 7.28 24.20
CA ASP A 257 7.09 7.12 22.75
C ASP A 257 5.60 7.24 22.35
N ALA A 258 5.20 8.43 21.93
CA ALA A 258 3.84 8.67 21.47
C ALA A 258 3.47 7.89 20.20
N ARG A 259 4.45 7.49 19.36
CA ARG A 259 4.18 6.70 18.13
C ARG A 259 3.49 5.37 18.41
N LYS A 260 3.77 4.76 19.55
CA LYS A 260 3.19 3.47 19.94
C LYS A 260 1.73 3.59 20.38
N ASP A 261 1.24 4.80 20.63
CA ASP A 261 -0.16 4.96 21.06
C ASP A 261 -1.13 4.63 19.94
N THR A 262 -2.15 3.83 20.28
CA THR A 262 -3.26 3.46 19.39
C THR A 262 -4.40 4.45 19.39
N VAL A 263 -4.33 5.49 20.25
CA VAL A 263 -5.39 6.49 20.47
C VAL A 263 -6.71 5.83 20.90
N SER A 264 -6.62 4.85 21.81
CA SER A 264 -7.77 4.13 22.33
C SER A 264 -8.74 5.01 23.14
N ARG A 265 -8.27 6.16 23.62
CA ARG A 265 -8.99 7.09 24.51
C ARG A 265 -9.33 6.49 25.89
N GLU A 266 -8.74 5.36 26.27
CA GLU A 266 -9.06 4.69 27.53
C GLU A 266 -8.85 5.61 28.73
N VAL A 267 -7.75 6.38 28.73
CA VAL A 267 -7.44 7.34 29.80
C VAL A 267 -8.54 8.38 30.02
N LEU A 268 -9.27 8.78 28.97
CA LEU A 268 -10.35 9.77 29.05
C LEU A 268 -11.66 9.21 29.63
N ARG A 269 -11.79 7.88 29.76
CA ARG A 269 -12.92 7.22 30.43
C ARG A 269 -12.87 7.36 31.95
N HIS A 270 -11.66 7.62 32.46
CA HIS A 270 -11.42 7.76 33.90
C HIS A 270 -11.54 9.22 34.34
N PRO A 271 -12.54 9.60 35.15
CA PRO A 271 -12.77 10.99 35.61
C PRO A 271 -11.52 11.59 36.27
N GLU A 272 -10.74 10.78 37.01
CA GLU A 272 -9.54 11.19 37.72
C GLU A 272 -8.39 11.65 36.81
N PHE A 273 -8.42 11.30 35.53
CA PHE A 273 -7.39 11.68 34.55
C PHE A 273 -7.84 12.72 33.54
N ARG A 274 -9.13 13.01 33.48
CA ARG A 274 -9.74 13.86 32.43
C ARG A 274 -9.12 15.25 32.34
N ASP A 275 -8.79 15.85 33.48
CA ASP A 275 -8.19 17.19 33.54
C ASP A 275 -6.66 17.16 33.64
N LYS A 276 -6.04 15.97 33.65
CA LYS A 276 -4.59 15.78 33.83
C LYS A 276 -3.86 15.42 32.55
N VAL A 277 -4.60 15.03 31.53
CA VAL A 277 -4.01 14.63 30.24
C VAL A 277 -4.84 15.20 29.09
N ARG A 278 -4.15 15.62 28.05
CA ARG A 278 -4.76 16.00 26.79
C ARG A 278 -4.21 15.08 25.71
N LEU A 279 -5.11 14.47 24.94
CA LEU A 279 -4.80 13.65 23.78
C LEU A 279 -5.00 14.47 22.51
N GLY A 280 -4.13 14.26 21.52
CA GLY A 280 -4.24 14.92 20.24
C GLY A 280 -3.57 14.12 19.12
N ARG A 281 -3.60 14.70 17.94
CA ARG A 281 -2.87 14.23 16.77
C ARG A 281 -2.25 15.41 16.05
N VAL A 282 -1.02 15.23 15.57
CA VAL A 282 -0.33 16.26 14.78
C VAL A 282 -0.88 16.26 13.37
N GLN A 283 -1.49 17.36 12.93
CA GLN A 283 -2.30 17.46 11.72
C GLN A 283 -1.50 17.28 10.43
N ASP A 284 -0.23 17.71 10.42
CA ASP A 284 0.67 17.69 9.27
C ASP A 284 1.79 16.64 9.38
N HIS A 285 1.62 15.62 10.25
CA HIS A 285 2.60 14.55 10.44
C HIS A 285 1.95 13.18 10.26
N PHE A 286 2.25 12.53 9.15
CA PHE A 286 1.68 11.25 8.75
C PHE A 286 2.71 10.13 8.93
N LEU A 287 2.31 9.07 9.62
CA LEU A 287 3.08 7.84 9.78
C LEU A 287 2.56 6.84 8.75
N PHE A 288 3.31 6.67 7.67
CA PHE A 288 2.98 5.74 6.61
C PHE A 288 3.52 4.35 6.90
N SER A 289 2.74 3.34 6.50
CA SER A 289 3.15 1.95 6.41
C SER A 289 2.67 1.40 5.07
N VAL A 290 3.62 0.95 4.24
CA VAL A 290 3.36 0.43 2.91
C VAL A 290 4.01 -0.94 2.78
N GLU A 291 3.20 -1.94 2.50
CA GLU A 291 3.60 -3.33 2.32
C GLU A 291 3.50 -3.69 0.83
N SER A 292 4.61 -4.17 0.26
CA SER A 292 4.68 -4.58 -1.14
C SER A 292 4.09 -5.96 -1.34
N THR A 293 3.49 -6.20 -2.52
CA THR A 293 3.18 -7.56 -3.00
C THR A 293 4.41 -8.29 -3.55
N GLY A 294 5.59 -7.64 -3.54
CA GLY A 294 6.84 -8.17 -4.08
C GLY A 294 7.04 -7.93 -5.58
N VAL A 295 6.10 -7.28 -6.25
CA VAL A 295 6.25 -6.85 -7.67
C VAL A 295 7.28 -5.73 -7.78
N TYR A 296 7.23 -4.78 -6.86
CA TYR A 296 8.21 -3.70 -6.68
C TYR A 296 8.95 -3.88 -5.36
N ALA A 297 10.18 -3.44 -5.30
CA ALA A 297 10.83 -3.23 -4.02
C ALA A 297 10.10 -2.12 -3.24
N PRO A 298 9.99 -2.21 -1.90
CA PRO A 298 9.21 -1.24 -1.11
C PRO A 298 9.69 0.22 -1.26
N ASP A 299 10.97 0.45 -1.46
CA ASP A 299 11.57 1.77 -1.69
C ASP A 299 11.24 2.35 -3.07
N GLU A 300 10.92 1.50 -4.07
CA GLU A 300 10.52 1.91 -5.42
C GLU A 300 9.05 2.36 -5.48
N LEU A 301 8.19 1.90 -4.57
CA LEU A 301 6.75 2.14 -4.60
C LEU A 301 6.38 3.63 -4.49
N VAL A 302 7.00 4.36 -3.55
CA VAL A 302 6.71 5.78 -3.34
C VAL A 302 7.16 6.62 -4.53
N PRO A 303 8.39 6.48 -5.07
CA PRO A 303 8.78 7.12 -6.32
C PRO A 303 7.85 6.78 -7.50
N ALA A 304 7.43 5.53 -7.65
CA ALA A 304 6.48 5.12 -8.69
C ALA A 304 5.14 5.87 -8.57
N ALA A 305 4.57 5.95 -7.38
CA ALA A 305 3.33 6.70 -7.14
C ALA A 305 3.48 8.20 -7.41
N VAL A 306 4.60 8.81 -7.01
CA VAL A 306 4.90 10.21 -7.32
C VAL A 306 5.01 10.44 -8.84
N ASN A 307 5.63 9.52 -9.57
CA ASN A 307 5.74 9.60 -11.03
C ASN A 307 4.36 9.51 -11.71
N VAL A 308 3.45 8.67 -11.20
CA VAL A 308 2.04 8.63 -11.68
C VAL A 308 1.37 9.99 -11.49
N LEU A 309 1.48 10.61 -10.31
CA LEU A 309 0.92 11.94 -10.04
C LEU A 309 1.52 13.01 -10.96
N ARG A 310 2.84 13.00 -11.16
CA ARG A 310 3.54 13.92 -12.09
C ARG A 310 3.03 13.77 -13.51
N ARG A 311 2.84 12.52 -13.98
CA ARG A 311 2.29 12.24 -15.31
C ARG A 311 0.87 12.77 -15.48
N LYS A 312 0.00 12.60 -14.47
CA LYS A 312 -1.37 13.15 -14.47
C LYS A 312 -1.36 14.68 -14.58
N ILE A 313 -0.48 15.35 -13.83
CA ILE A 313 -0.33 16.82 -13.90
C ILE A 313 0.14 17.24 -15.29
N ALA A 314 1.11 16.53 -15.88
CA ALA A 314 1.60 16.83 -17.23
C ALA A 314 0.49 16.71 -18.29
N LEU A 315 -0.33 15.66 -18.22
CA LEU A 315 -1.47 15.46 -19.11
C LEU A 315 -2.52 16.59 -18.97
N LEU A 316 -2.81 17.02 -17.74
CA LEU A 316 -3.72 18.13 -17.50
C LEU A 316 -3.19 19.45 -18.08
N ARG A 317 -1.88 19.70 -17.98
CA ARG A 317 -1.25 20.90 -18.57
C ARG A 317 -1.42 20.92 -20.08
N VAL A 318 -1.10 19.81 -20.76
CA VAL A 318 -1.29 19.68 -22.21
C VAL A 318 -2.76 19.89 -22.60
N ALA A 319 -3.70 19.32 -21.85
CA ALA A 319 -5.13 19.51 -22.12
C ALA A 319 -5.57 20.98 -21.97
N LEU A 320 -5.08 21.70 -20.96
CA LEU A 320 -5.34 23.11 -20.75
C LEU A 320 -4.77 23.99 -21.88
N ASP A 321 -3.55 23.71 -22.32
CA ASP A 321 -2.90 24.43 -23.44
C ASP A 321 -3.72 24.25 -24.73
N ASN A 322 -4.24 23.06 -25.01
CA ASN A 322 -5.08 22.78 -26.17
C ASN A 322 -6.43 23.55 -26.11
N VAL A 323 -7.04 23.65 -24.92
CA VAL A 323 -8.29 24.44 -24.74
C VAL A 323 -8.03 25.93 -24.95
N SER A 324 -6.93 26.45 -24.41
CA SER A 324 -6.58 27.87 -24.55
C SER A 324 -6.28 28.26 -26.00
N THR A 325 -5.66 27.37 -26.78
CA THR A 325 -5.42 27.59 -28.22
C THR A 325 -6.68 27.50 -29.06
N SER A 326 -7.60 26.59 -28.73
CA SER A 326 -8.90 26.47 -29.44
C SER A 326 -9.90 27.60 -29.16
N SER A 327 -9.78 28.30 -28.03
CA SER A 327 -10.60 29.47 -27.68
C SER A 327 -10.06 30.78 -28.26
N ALA A 328 -8.87 30.80 -28.83
CA ALA A 328 -8.23 31.95 -29.45
C ALA A 328 -8.35 31.95 -30.99
N SER A 329 -8.89 30.91 -31.57
CA SER A 329 -9.26 30.77 -33.01
C SER A 329 -10.78 30.91 -33.22
#